data_33534b8e0b944636a25c8840620aa32b
#
_entry.id   33534b8e0b944636a25c8840620aa32b
#
_cell.length_a   1.000
_cell.length_b   1.000
_cell.length_c   1.000
_cell.angle_alpha   90.00
_cell.angle_beta   90.00
_cell.angle_gamma   90.00
#
_symmetry.space_group_name_H-M   'P 1'
#
loop_
_entity.id
_entity.type
_entity.pdbx_description
1 polymer ?
#
loop_
_entity_poly.entity_id
_entity_poly.type
_entity_poly.pdbx_seq_one_letter_code
_entity_poly.pdbx_strand_id
1 'polypeptide(L)'
;MAGGPKVAILGAGSVGCFIGGAWAASGVPVTFIGRPKLSKDVDQHGLTLSDYSGWQARLAPGDVDYRCGPEALEDAQVIALCVKSGDTASAADDIVKHATPGATVISFQNGVSNVEVLEQGLGGRFEVARGMVPYNVAYLGEGRFHKGVAGDLYAEQRGGTRSLAEAVGDSPGEIKLSEDMLGLAWGKLLINLNNAVNALSGKTLIDELKRRDYRRVFAASMREGLDLLKRADIKPATVGPIAPEILPRIVNAPDWLFNNIFLKRWKIDAKARSSMADDLAAGRKTEIDYLNGELVRLADRLERSAPVNRAIVELVREAEAGAEPLPPAALRKAVLGG
;
A
#
# COMPACT_ATOMS: atom_id res chain seq x y z
N MET A 1 -11.38 18.90 26.55
CA MET A 1 -10.16 18.60 25.79
C MET A 1 -10.40 19.12 24.38
N ALA A 2 -9.53 19.96 23.83
CA ALA A 2 -9.65 20.39 22.43
C ALA A 2 -9.63 19.11 21.59
N GLY A 3 -10.68 18.87 20.81
CA GLY A 3 -10.74 17.70 19.91
C GLY A 3 -9.55 17.76 18.94
N GLY A 4 -9.00 16.59 18.57
CA GLY A 4 -7.95 16.50 17.56
C GLY A 4 -8.37 17.11 16.21
N PRO A 5 -7.49 17.13 15.20
CA PRO A 5 -7.80 17.73 13.91
C PRO A 5 -8.98 16.97 13.25
N LYS A 6 -9.82 17.68 12.51
CA LYS A 6 -10.85 17.05 11.66
C LYS A 6 -10.16 16.32 10.51
N VAL A 7 -10.37 15.02 10.42
CA VAL A 7 -9.73 14.15 9.43
C VAL A 7 -10.75 13.69 8.38
N ALA A 8 -10.39 13.77 7.12
CA ALA A 8 -11.14 13.10 6.04
C ALA A 8 -10.31 11.93 5.48
N ILE A 9 -10.92 10.76 5.38
CA ILE A 9 -10.36 9.61 4.67
C ILE A 9 -10.87 9.64 3.24
N LEU A 10 -10.08 10.12 2.30
CA LEU A 10 -10.45 10.09 0.88
C LEU A 10 -10.00 8.78 0.25
N GLY A 11 -10.98 7.96 -0.12
CA GLY A 11 -10.77 6.57 -0.53
C GLY A 11 -10.98 5.58 0.62
N ALA A 12 -12.15 5.68 1.29
CA ALA A 12 -12.55 4.79 2.39
C ALA A 12 -12.85 3.37 1.89
N GLY A 13 -11.80 2.68 1.42
CA GLY A 13 -11.74 1.24 1.16
C GLY A 13 -11.21 0.49 2.38
N SER A 14 -10.64 -0.74 2.17
CA SER A 14 -10.19 -1.57 3.30
C SER A 14 -9.16 -0.86 4.19
N VAL A 15 -8.11 -0.29 3.61
CA VAL A 15 -7.06 0.41 4.35
C VAL A 15 -7.62 1.68 5.00
N GLY A 16 -8.33 2.53 4.22
CA GLY A 16 -8.87 3.79 4.73
C GLY A 16 -9.88 3.58 5.87
N CYS A 17 -10.77 2.59 5.77
CA CYS A 17 -11.70 2.26 6.85
C CYS A 17 -11.00 1.73 8.10
N PHE A 18 -9.93 0.95 7.94
CA PHE A 18 -9.19 0.45 9.09
C PHE A 18 -8.44 1.57 9.83
N ILE A 19 -7.62 2.35 9.12
CA ILE A 19 -6.83 3.42 9.77
C ILE A 19 -7.73 4.53 10.31
N GLY A 20 -8.70 5.01 9.51
CA GLY A 20 -9.64 6.02 9.96
C GLY A 20 -10.53 5.56 11.10
N GLY A 21 -10.96 4.28 11.09
CA GLY A 21 -11.73 3.69 12.17
C GLY A 21 -10.92 3.54 13.45
N ALA A 22 -9.63 3.19 13.38
CA ALA A 22 -8.75 3.17 14.54
C ALA A 22 -8.55 4.58 15.14
N TRP A 23 -8.44 5.62 14.30
CA TRP A 23 -8.38 7.01 14.74
C TRP A 23 -9.70 7.48 15.38
N ALA A 24 -10.83 7.15 14.75
CA ALA A 24 -12.15 7.45 15.31
C ALA A 24 -12.37 6.76 16.67
N ALA A 25 -11.94 5.51 16.82
CA ALA A 25 -11.99 4.79 18.09
C ALA A 25 -11.10 5.41 19.18
N SER A 26 -10.08 6.21 18.78
CA SER A 26 -9.24 7.01 19.69
C SER A 26 -9.82 8.40 19.96
N GLY A 27 -11.02 8.72 19.44
CA GLY A 27 -11.70 10.01 19.68
C GLY A 27 -11.35 11.11 18.67
N VAL A 28 -10.65 10.81 17.59
CA VAL A 28 -10.39 11.77 16.49
C VAL A 28 -11.64 11.92 15.64
N PRO A 29 -12.11 13.14 15.31
CA PRO A 29 -13.20 13.35 14.38
C PRO A 29 -12.83 12.91 12.95
N VAL A 30 -13.45 11.84 12.44
CA VAL A 30 -13.14 11.26 11.12
C VAL A 30 -14.37 11.21 10.24
N THR A 31 -14.28 11.79 9.05
CA THR A 31 -15.24 11.62 7.96
C THR A 31 -14.67 10.66 6.91
N PHE A 32 -15.41 9.62 6.58
CA PHE A 32 -15.01 8.65 5.56
C PHE A 32 -15.66 9.01 4.22
N ILE A 33 -14.86 9.06 3.16
CA ILE A 33 -15.32 9.38 1.80
C ILE A 33 -15.00 8.20 0.89
N GLY A 34 -16.06 7.53 0.41
CA GLY A 34 -15.87 6.32 -0.38
C GLY A 34 -17.09 5.92 -1.22
N ARG A 35 -17.09 4.66 -1.67
CA ARG A 35 -18.07 4.19 -2.63
C ARG A 35 -19.42 3.84 -1.98
N PRO A 36 -20.56 4.02 -2.69
CA PRO A 36 -21.92 3.76 -2.15
C PRO A 36 -22.14 2.33 -1.63
N LYS A 37 -21.45 1.34 -2.21
CA LYS A 37 -21.59 -0.05 -1.77
C LYS A 37 -21.12 -0.23 -0.31
N LEU A 38 -19.99 0.38 0.06
CA LEU A 38 -19.46 0.28 1.41
C LEU A 38 -20.19 1.21 2.38
N SER A 39 -20.70 2.37 1.90
CA SER A 39 -21.55 3.24 2.69
C SER A 39 -22.77 2.47 3.25
N LYS A 40 -23.46 1.70 2.41
CA LYS A 40 -24.61 0.89 2.84
C LYS A 40 -24.25 -0.13 3.90
N ASP A 41 -23.09 -0.80 3.76
CA ASP A 41 -22.62 -1.78 4.74
C ASP A 41 -22.30 -1.09 6.07
N VAL A 42 -21.67 0.09 6.03
CA VAL A 42 -21.33 0.88 7.22
C VAL A 42 -22.58 1.45 7.88
N ASP A 43 -23.53 1.95 7.11
CA ASP A 43 -24.82 2.48 7.61
C ASP A 43 -25.60 1.39 8.35
N GLN A 44 -25.50 0.15 7.90
CA GLN A 44 -26.22 -0.99 8.50
C GLN A 44 -25.49 -1.61 9.69
N HIS A 45 -24.14 -1.74 9.62
CA HIS A 45 -23.36 -2.55 10.56
C HIS A 45 -22.36 -1.74 11.40
N GLY A 46 -22.06 -0.48 11.04
CA GLY A 46 -20.97 0.30 11.58
C GLY A 46 -19.60 -0.20 11.09
N LEU A 47 -18.55 0.07 11.88
CA LEU A 47 -17.22 -0.46 11.64
C LEU A 47 -16.80 -1.39 12.77
N THR A 48 -16.38 -2.60 12.43
CA THR A 48 -15.71 -3.50 13.36
C THR A 48 -14.30 -3.74 12.88
N LEU A 49 -13.33 -3.38 13.71
CA LEU A 49 -11.91 -3.47 13.42
C LEU A 49 -11.30 -4.56 14.26
N SER A 50 -10.38 -5.31 13.69
CA SER A 50 -9.59 -6.31 14.42
C SER A 50 -8.19 -6.42 13.84
N ASP A 51 -7.24 -6.92 14.62
CA ASP A 51 -5.89 -7.16 14.14
C ASP A 51 -5.35 -8.54 14.56
N TYR A 52 -4.17 -8.87 14.02
CA TYR A 52 -3.44 -10.12 14.29
C TYR A 52 -3.05 -10.32 15.76
N SER A 53 -3.03 -9.26 16.59
CA SER A 53 -2.69 -9.32 18.02
C SER A 53 -3.90 -9.66 18.90
N GLY A 54 -5.12 -9.62 18.34
CA GLY A 54 -6.37 -9.81 19.03
C GLY A 54 -7.04 -8.49 19.47
N TRP A 55 -6.48 -7.34 19.12
CA TRP A 55 -7.15 -6.07 19.35
C TRP A 55 -8.43 -5.97 18.52
N GLN A 56 -9.46 -5.37 19.12
CA GLN A 56 -10.73 -5.10 18.47
C GLN A 56 -11.29 -3.74 18.88
N ALA A 57 -11.95 -3.07 17.93
CA ALA A 57 -12.76 -1.88 18.18
C ALA A 57 -14.05 -1.95 17.38
N ARG A 58 -15.10 -1.32 17.90
CA ARG A 58 -16.40 -1.24 17.23
C ARG A 58 -16.93 0.19 17.31
N LEU A 59 -17.29 0.72 16.16
CA LEU A 59 -18.04 1.97 16.01
C LEU A 59 -19.44 1.60 15.56
N ALA A 60 -20.45 2.08 16.29
CA ALA A 60 -21.85 1.81 15.92
C ALA A 60 -22.22 2.50 14.61
N PRO A 61 -23.27 2.06 13.89
CA PRO A 61 -23.69 2.70 12.62
C PRO A 61 -23.86 4.20 12.70
N GLY A 62 -24.44 4.72 13.79
CA GLY A 62 -24.65 6.17 13.99
C GLY A 62 -23.39 6.97 14.38
N ASP A 63 -22.29 6.29 14.74
CA ASP A 63 -21.04 6.91 15.15
C ASP A 63 -20.04 7.06 14.00
N VAL A 64 -20.39 6.59 12.79
CA VAL A 64 -19.52 6.62 11.62
C VAL A 64 -20.07 7.62 10.58
N ASP A 65 -19.38 8.73 10.39
CA ASP A 65 -19.70 9.69 9.34
C ASP A 65 -19.12 9.22 7.99
N TYR A 66 -19.92 8.44 7.23
CA TYR A 66 -19.53 7.93 5.91
C TYR A 66 -20.28 8.67 4.80
N ARG A 67 -19.53 9.26 3.86
CA ARG A 67 -20.05 10.08 2.74
C ARG A 67 -19.62 9.49 1.40
N CYS A 68 -20.37 9.81 0.34
CA CYS A 68 -20.05 9.34 -1.01
C CYS A 68 -19.51 10.43 -1.95
N GLY A 69 -19.61 11.70 -1.56
CA GLY A 69 -19.19 12.83 -2.37
C GLY A 69 -17.99 13.57 -1.80
N PRO A 70 -17.13 14.16 -2.66
CA PRO A 70 -15.93 14.87 -2.26
C PRO A 70 -16.23 16.21 -1.56
N GLU A 71 -17.45 16.72 -1.59
CA GLU A 71 -17.90 17.91 -0.85
C GLU A 71 -17.68 17.77 0.66
N ALA A 72 -17.61 16.55 1.18
CA ALA A 72 -17.31 16.25 2.56
C ALA A 72 -15.85 16.58 2.98
N LEU A 73 -14.99 17.02 2.05
CA LEU A 73 -13.64 17.51 2.31
C LEU A 73 -13.61 18.93 2.88
N GLU A 74 -14.70 19.69 2.83
CA GLU A 74 -14.75 21.14 3.12
C GLU A 74 -14.11 21.51 4.47
N ASP A 75 -14.42 20.74 5.50
CA ASP A 75 -13.97 21.01 6.88
C ASP A 75 -12.68 20.27 7.29
N ALA A 76 -12.08 19.48 6.40
CA ALA A 76 -10.95 18.65 6.72
C ALA A 76 -9.67 19.48 6.96
N GLN A 77 -9.02 19.31 8.10
CA GLN A 77 -7.71 19.86 8.41
C GLN A 77 -6.59 18.89 7.99
N VAL A 78 -6.90 17.60 8.00
CA VAL A 78 -6.02 16.53 7.50
C VAL A 78 -6.81 15.63 6.56
N ILE A 79 -6.28 15.38 5.38
CA ILE A 79 -6.85 14.48 4.37
C ILE A 79 -5.94 13.28 4.23
N ALA A 80 -6.39 12.11 4.70
CA ALA A 80 -5.70 10.85 4.51
C ALA A 80 -6.15 10.23 3.16
N LEU A 81 -5.27 10.31 2.16
CA LEU A 81 -5.55 9.81 0.82
C LEU A 81 -5.24 8.32 0.74
N CYS A 82 -6.27 7.51 0.52
CA CYS A 82 -6.23 6.04 0.46
C CYS A 82 -6.84 5.48 -0.84
N VAL A 83 -7.03 6.31 -1.88
CA VAL A 83 -7.45 5.85 -3.20
C VAL A 83 -6.36 5.01 -3.87
N LYS A 84 -6.70 4.24 -4.90
CA LYS A 84 -5.69 3.57 -5.71
C LYS A 84 -4.82 4.60 -6.42
N SER A 85 -3.54 4.25 -6.64
CA SER A 85 -2.56 5.17 -7.23
C SER A 85 -2.98 5.72 -8.61
N GLY A 86 -3.78 4.97 -9.38
CA GLY A 86 -4.35 5.44 -10.65
C GLY A 86 -5.36 6.58 -10.51
N ASP A 87 -5.93 6.76 -9.33
CA ASP A 87 -6.96 7.78 -9.07
C ASP A 87 -6.37 9.05 -8.41
N THR A 88 -5.03 9.14 -8.25
CA THR A 88 -4.36 10.23 -7.51
C THR A 88 -4.63 11.61 -8.14
N ALA A 89 -4.55 11.73 -9.47
CA ALA A 89 -4.79 13.01 -10.15
C ALA A 89 -6.24 13.48 -9.96
N SER A 90 -7.22 12.58 -10.14
CA SER A 90 -8.63 12.90 -9.91
C SER A 90 -8.91 13.28 -8.45
N ALA A 91 -8.26 12.61 -7.50
CA ALA A 91 -8.39 12.96 -6.09
C ALA A 91 -7.77 14.33 -5.78
N ALA A 92 -6.68 14.71 -6.44
CA ALA A 92 -6.11 16.05 -6.32
C ALA A 92 -7.07 17.12 -6.84
N ASP A 93 -7.77 16.88 -7.97
CA ASP A 93 -8.81 17.78 -8.49
C ASP A 93 -9.97 17.94 -7.51
N ASP A 94 -10.44 16.85 -6.90
CA ASP A 94 -11.49 16.88 -5.87
C ASP A 94 -11.05 17.69 -4.64
N ILE A 95 -9.81 17.47 -4.15
CA ILE A 95 -9.25 18.22 -3.03
C ILE A 95 -9.18 19.72 -3.36
N VAL A 96 -8.67 20.07 -4.53
CA VAL A 96 -8.55 21.47 -4.98
C VAL A 96 -9.90 22.17 -5.02
N LYS A 97 -10.93 21.45 -5.41
CA LYS A 97 -12.30 21.99 -5.60
C LYS A 97 -13.08 22.10 -4.28
N HIS A 98 -12.90 21.16 -3.36
CA HIS A 98 -13.79 21.02 -2.22
C HIS A 98 -13.13 21.25 -0.87
N ALA A 99 -11.81 21.03 -0.73
CA ALA A 99 -11.13 21.17 0.56
C ALA A 99 -10.71 22.63 0.82
N THR A 100 -10.64 22.99 2.10
CA THR A 100 -10.12 24.28 2.54
C THR A 100 -8.60 24.33 2.33
N PRO A 101 -8.05 25.35 1.64
CA PRO A 101 -6.60 25.53 1.48
C PRO A 101 -5.89 25.57 2.82
N GLY A 102 -4.66 24.99 2.86
CA GLY A 102 -3.86 24.87 4.08
C GLY A 102 -4.04 23.54 4.81
N ALA A 103 -5.00 22.70 4.43
CA ALA A 103 -5.09 21.34 4.95
C ALA A 103 -3.85 20.50 4.57
N THR A 104 -3.48 19.55 5.44
CA THR A 104 -2.40 18.61 5.17
C THR A 104 -2.95 17.36 4.48
N VAL A 105 -2.42 17.03 3.30
CA VAL A 105 -2.78 15.83 2.54
C VAL A 105 -1.71 14.76 2.74
N ILE A 106 -2.08 13.64 3.34
CA ILE A 106 -1.17 12.51 3.60
C ILE A 106 -1.48 11.39 2.60
N SER A 107 -0.54 11.05 1.71
CA SER A 107 -0.70 9.92 0.78
C SER A 107 -0.33 8.61 1.46
N PHE A 108 -1.32 7.78 1.79
CA PHE A 108 -1.15 6.41 2.29
C PHE A 108 -1.22 5.36 1.17
N GLN A 109 -0.99 5.78 -0.04
CA GLN A 109 -1.04 4.94 -1.23
C GLN A 109 0.23 4.07 -1.37
N ASN A 110 0.13 3.01 -2.17
CA ASN A 110 1.30 2.25 -2.59
C ASN A 110 2.09 3.03 -3.65
N GLY A 111 3.38 2.69 -3.82
CA GLY A 111 4.25 3.36 -4.79
C GLY A 111 4.99 4.55 -4.18
N VAL A 112 5.73 5.26 -5.01
CA VAL A 112 6.62 6.35 -4.60
C VAL A 112 6.21 7.68 -5.24
N SER A 113 5.76 7.67 -6.49
CA SER A 113 5.49 8.86 -7.30
C SER A 113 4.15 9.56 -7.01
N ASN A 114 3.28 9.02 -6.14
CA ASN A 114 1.98 9.63 -5.85
C ASN A 114 2.11 11.03 -5.21
N VAL A 115 3.15 11.26 -4.42
CA VAL A 115 3.38 12.55 -3.77
C VAL A 115 3.69 13.63 -4.81
N GLU A 116 4.54 13.32 -5.79
CA GLU A 116 4.87 14.25 -6.88
C GLU A 116 3.63 14.60 -7.71
N VAL A 117 2.73 13.64 -7.97
CA VAL A 117 1.44 13.88 -8.66
C VAL A 117 0.54 14.79 -7.82
N LEU A 118 0.48 14.56 -6.50
CA LEU A 118 -0.28 15.41 -5.59
C LEU A 118 0.29 16.83 -5.52
N GLU A 119 1.60 17.00 -5.36
CA GLU A 119 2.25 18.32 -5.31
C GLU A 119 1.96 19.14 -6.57
N GLN A 120 2.04 18.49 -7.74
CA GLN A 120 1.70 19.13 -9.02
C GLN A 120 0.19 19.51 -9.09
N GLY A 121 -0.71 18.59 -8.75
CA GLY A 121 -2.14 18.80 -8.84
C GLY A 121 -2.66 19.83 -7.82
N LEU A 122 -2.10 19.84 -6.62
CA LEU A 122 -2.53 20.71 -5.52
C LEU A 122 -1.95 22.14 -5.60
N GLY A 123 -0.94 22.37 -6.43
CA GLY A 123 -0.44 23.71 -6.78
C GLY A 123 0.05 24.54 -5.58
N GLY A 124 0.62 23.90 -4.56
CA GLY A 124 1.17 24.57 -3.37
C GLY A 124 0.12 25.13 -2.40
N ARG A 125 -1.18 24.89 -2.61
CA ARG A 125 -2.26 25.35 -1.71
C ARG A 125 -2.47 24.48 -0.49
N PHE A 126 -1.89 23.29 -0.49
CA PHE A 126 -2.01 22.27 0.54
C PHE A 126 -0.62 21.78 0.95
N GLU A 127 -0.46 21.40 2.20
CA GLU A 127 0.76 20.73 2.64
C GLU A 127 0.67 19.24 2.26
N VAL A 128 1.63 18.72 1.49
CA VAL A 128 1.65 17.30 1.10
C VAL A 128 2.63 16.55 1.98
N ALA A 129 2.21 15.38 2.45
CA ALA A 129 3.02 14.47 3.26
C ALA A 129 2.98 13.05 2.68
N ARG A 130 4.11 12.37 2.69
CA ARG A 130 4.19 10.95 2.39
C ARG A 130 3.75 10.14 3.60
N GLY A 131 2.87 9.15 3.39
CA GLY A 131 2.50 8.13 4.37
C GLY A 131 2.91 6.74 3.90
N MET A 132 2.94 5.77 4.79
CA MET A 132 3.24 4.38 4.46
C MET A 132 2.47 3.43 5.37
N VAL A 133 1.69 2.53 4.77
CA VAL A 133 0.95 1.45 5.43
C VAL A 133 1.65 0.14 5.13
N PRO A 134 2.42 -0.46 6.05
CA PRO A 134 3.22 -1.65 5.76
C PRO A 134 2.46 -2.98 5.91
N TYR A 135 1.16 -2.92 6.14
CA TYR A 135 0.29 -4.08 6.36
C TYR A 135 -0.86 -4.13 5.36
N ASN A 136 -1.45 -5.31 5.23
CA ASN A 136 -2.69 -5.51 4.50
C ASN A 136 -3.89 -5.44 5.43
N VAL A 137 -5.03 -5.03 4.87
CA VAL A 137 -6.33 -5.04 5.55
C VAL A 137 -7.33 -5.80 4.69
N ALA A 138 -7.92 -6.84 5.25
CA ALA A 138 -8.98 -7.62 4.63
C ALA A 138 -10.34 -7.04 5.00
N TYR A 139 -11.22 -6.86 4.02
CA TYR A 139 -12.64 -6.64 4.25
C TYR A 139 -13.36 -7.98 4.34
N LEU A 140 -13.98 -8.25 5.47
CA LEU A 140 -14.64 -9.53 5.79
C LEU A 140 -16.17 -9.49 5.60
N GLY A 141 -16.69 -8.38 5.01
CA GLY A 141 -18.13 -8.14 4.91
C GLY A 141 -18.72 -7.50 6.17
N GLU A 142 -19.92 -6.94 6.05
CA GLU A 142 -20.69 -6.39 7.17
C GLU A 142 -19.92 -5.38 8.03
N GLY A 143 -19.20 -4.44 7.36
CA GLY A 143 -18.40 -3.42 8.04
C GLY A 143 -17.19 -3.94 8.82
N ARG A 144 -16.76 -5.20 8.62
CA ARG A 144 -15.65 -5.82 9.35
C ARG A 144 -14.33 -5.72 8.58
N PHE A 145 -13.31 -5.17 9.21
CA PHE A 145 -11.97 -4.99 8.65
C PHE A 145 -10.92 -5.63 9.57
N HIS A 146 -10.00 -6.38 8.97
CA HIS A 146 -8.97 -7.11 9.71
C HIS A 146 -7.57 -6.79 9.20
N LYS A 147 -6.70 -6.29 10.09
CA LYS A 147 -5.26 -6.10 9.83
C LYS A 147 -4.54 -7.44 10.04
N GLY A 148 -4.09 -8.05 8.95
CA GLY A 148 -3.58 -9.42 8.96
C GLY A 148 -2.15 -9.61 9.45
N VAL A 149 -1.32 -8.55 9.50
CA VAL A 149 0.10 -8.63 9.86
C VAL A 149 0.55 -7.45 10.69
N ALA A 150 1.65 -7.64 11.44
CA ALA A 150 2.31 -6.56 12.17
C ALA A 150 2.85 -5.47 11.22
N GLY A 151 2.99 -4.28 11.75
CA GLY A 151 3.59 -3.14 11.06
C GLY A 151 3.05 -1.84 11.62
N ASP A 152 3.92 -0.84 11.66
CA ASP A 152 3.61 0.51 12.14
C ASP A 152 3.17 1.40 10.98
N LEU A 153 2.20 2.25 11.21
CA LEU A 153 1.81 3.28 10.26
C LEU A 153 2.83 4.42 10.33
N TYR A 154 3.36 4.85 9.19
CA TYR A 154 4.32 5.94 9.13
C TYR A 154 3.75 7.13 8.36
N ALA A 155 4.16 8.35 8.75
CA ALA A 155 3.93 9.55 7.99
C ALA A 155 5.14 10.50 8.07
N GLU A 156 5.32 11.32 7.04
CA GLU A 156 6.30 12.39 7.01
C GLU A 156 5.97 13.44 8.08
N GLN A 157 6.99 13.96 8.73
CA GLN A 157 6.82 14.97 9.76
C GLN A 157 6.42 16.32 9.15
N ARG A 158 5.14 16.67 9.28
CA ARG A 158 4.52 17.92 8.86
C ARG A 158 3.63 18.46 9.99
N GLY A 159 3.11 19.67 9.86
CA GLY A 159 2.26 20.26 10.88
C GLY A 159 1.01 19.42 11.16
N GLY A 160 0.24 19.10 10.15
CA GLY A 160 -0.97 18.30 10.31
C GLY A 160 -0.73 16.84 10.67
N THR A 161 0.35 16.21 10.19
CA THR A 161 0.71 14.83 10.59
C THR A 161 1.10 14.73 12.05
N ARG A 162 1.81 15.75 12.57
CA ARG A 162 2.16 15.84 13.99
C ARG A 162 0.91 16.00 14.87
N SER A 163 0.05 16.94 14.52
CA SER A 163 -1.21 17.16 15.24
C SER A 163 -2.11 15.91 15.26
N LEU A 164 -2.16 15.17 14.13
CA LEU A 164 -2.89 13.91 14.07
C LEU A 164 -2.23 12.82 14.93
N ALA A 165 -0.91 12.66 14.85
CA ALA A 165 -0.18 11.67 15.63
C ALA A 165 -0.35 11.90 17.15
N GLU A 166 -0.29 13.17 17.61
CA GLU A 166 -0.54 13.54 18.99
C GLU A 166 -1.98 13.22 19.43
N ALA A 167 -2.97 13.49 18.57
CA ALA A 167 -4.39 13.20 18.86
C ALA A 167 -4.69 11.69 18.92
N VAL A 168 -4.04 10.89 18.07
CA VAL A 168 -4.20 9.43 18.03
C VAL A 168 -3.47 8.77 19.21
N GLY A 169 -2.31 9.30 19.62
CA GLY A 169 -1.51 8.78 20.73
C GLY A 169 -1.08 7.32 20.55
N ASP A 170 -0.78 6.66 21.67
CA ASP A 170 -0.37 5.24 21.72
C ASP A 170 -1.60 4.33 21.55
N SER A 171 -2.11 4.23 20.35
CA SER A 171 -3.28 3.44 19.99
C SER A 171 -2.93 2.48 18.84
N PRO A 172 -3.78 1.51 18.51
CA PRO A 172 -3.58 0.66 17.32
C PRO A 172 -3.56 1.41 15.97
N GLY A 173 -3.99 2.68 15.99
CA GLY A 173 -3.87 3.62 14.88
C GLY A 173 -2.66 4.55 14.97
N GLU A 174 -1.72 4.32 15.91
CA GLU A 174 -0.50 5.13 16.12
C GLU A 174 0.22 5.42 14.80
N ILE A 175 0.66 6.69 14.66
CA ILE A 175 1.42 7.17 13.51
C ILE A 175 2.84 7.47 13.95
N LYS A 176 3.80 6.72 13.43
CA LYS A 176 5.22 7.01 13.62
C LYS A 176 5.69 8.06 12.62
N LEU A 177 6.11 9.19 13.12
CA LEU A 177 6.67 10.24 12.27
C LEU A 177 8.10 9.90 11.87
N SER A 178 8.44 10.11 10.60
CA SER A 178 9.76 9.83 10.05
C SER A 178 10.23 10.97 9.15
N GLU A 179 11.54 11.24 9.20
CA GLU A 179 12.22 12.16 8.28
C GLU A 179 12.68 11.44 7.00
N ASP A 180 12.84 10.11 7.04
CA ASP A 180 13.25 9.28 5.89
C ASP A 180 12.05 8.50 5.31
N MET A 181 11.00 9.20 4.92
CA MET A 181 9.84 8.57 4.28
C MET A 181 10.13 8.07 2.88
N LEU A 182 11.10 8.67 2.17
CA LEU A 182 11.50 8.21 0.84
C LEU A 182 12.18 6.84 0.92
N GLY A 183 13.13 6.67 1.85
CA GLY A 183 13.76 5.38 2.09
C GLY A 183 12.77 4.30 2.50
N LEU A 184 11.81 4.62 3.38
CA LEU A 184 10.72 3.70 3.79
C LEU A 184 9.84 3.29 2.61
N ALA A 185 9.44 4.24 1.75
CA ALA A 185 8.61 3.98 0.58
C ALA A 185 9.32 3.04 -0.41
N TRP A 186 10.60 3.28 -0.71
CA TRP A 186 11.40 2.41 -1.57
C TRP A 186 11.66 1.04 -0.94
N GLY A 187 11.92 0.98 0.37
CA GLY A 187 12.07 -0.29 1.10
C GLY A 187 10.81 -1.15 1.00
N LYS A 188 9.64 -0.56 1.20
CA LYS A 188 8.35 -1.24 1.03
C LYS A 188 8.11 -1.64 -0.44
N LEU A 189 8.41 -0.75 -1.40
CA LEU A 189 8.23 -1.06 -2.82
C LEU A 189 9.03 -2.29 -3.23
N LEU A 190 10.29 -2.42 -2.79
CA LEU A 190 11.12 -3.59 -3.09
C LEU A 190 10.47 -4.91 -2.61
N ILE A 191 9.84 -4.92 -1.45
CA ILE A 191 9.08 -6.08 -0.95
C ILE A 191 7.84 -6.32 -1.81
N ASN A 192 7.14 -5.25 -2.19
CA ASN A 192 5.91 -5.31 -2.99
C ASN A 192 6.14 -5.74 -4.44
N LEU A 193 7.39 -5.79 -4.93
CA LEU A 193 7.70 -6.36 -6.27
C LEU A 193 7.24 -7.84 -6.38
N ASN A 194 7.13 -8.55 -5.26
CA ASN A 194 6.56 -9.90 -5.24
C ASN A 194 5.08 -9.94 -5.60
N ASN A 195 4.35 -8.84 -5.46
CA ASN A 195 2.91 -8.80 -5.77
C ASN A 195 2.65 -9.17 -7.23
N ALA A 196 3.50 -8.72 -8.14
CA ALA A 196 3.42 -9.05 -9.56
C ALA A 196 3.73 -10.52 -9.83
N VAL A 197 4.76 -11.09 -9.20
CA VAL A 197 5.12 -12.51 -9.33
C VAL A 197 3.98 -13.38 -8.80
N ASN A 198 3.41 -13.03 -7.65
CA ASN A 198 2.27 -13.74 -7.08
C ASN A 198 1.03 -13.66 -7.99
N ALA A 199 0.72 -12.49 -8.54
CA ALA A 199 -0.38 -12.30 -9.48
C ALA A 199 -0.21 -13.18 -10.74
N LEU A 200 0.98 -13.15 -11.36
CA LEU A 200 1.31 -13.95 -12.54
C LEU A 200 1.33 -15.46 -12.26
N SER A 201 1.57 -15.87 -11.01
CA SER A 201 1.57 -17.29 -10.63
C SER A 201 0.17 -17.89 -10.52
N GLY A 202 -0.86 -17.08 -10.24
CA GLY A 202 -2.21 -17.51 -9.90
C GLY A 202 -2.31 -18.34 -8.61
N LYS A 203 -1.25 -18.37 -7.77
CA LYS A 203 -1.14 -19.19 -6.56
C LYS A 203 -1.33 -18.37 -5.29
N THR A 204 -1.47 -19.07 -4.14
CA THR A 204 -1.28 -18.42 -2.83
C THR A 204 0.18 -17.99 -2.66
N LEU A 205 0.45 -17.02 -1.78
CA LEU A 205 1.82 -16.58 -1.49
C LEU A 205 2.72 -17.72 -1.03
N ILE A 206 2.19 -18.64 -0.21
CA ILE A 206 2.95 -19.81 0.25
C ILE A 206 3.30 -20.73 -0.91
N ASP A 207 2.35 -21.05 -1.79
CA ASP A 207 2.58 -21.99 -2.89
C ASP A 207 3.47 -21.41 -3.98
N GLU A 208 3.40 -20.10 -4.21
CA GLU A 208 4.32 -19.37 -5.07
C GLU A 208 5.73 -19.40 -4.47
N LEU A 209 5.90 -18.98 -3.20
CA LEU A 209 7.20 -18.90 -2.54
C LEU A 209 7.88 -20.27 -2.33
N LYS A 210 7.14 -21.38 -2.28
CA LYS A 210 7.73 -22.72 -2.26
C LYS A 210 8.50 -23.07 -3.52
N ARG A 211 8.28 -22.39 -4.64
CA ARG A 211 8.86 -22.69 -5.95
C ARG A 211 10.00 -21.73 -6.28
N ARG A 212 11.22 -22.26 -6.36
CA ARG A 212 12.44 -21.44 -6.56
C ARG A 212 12.39 -20.60 -7.84
N ASP A 213 11.80 -21.06 -8.92
CA ASP A 213 11.77 -20.30 -10.17
C ASP A 213 10.96 -19.00 -10.03
N TYR A 214 9.85 -18.97 -9.30
CA TYR A 214 9.16 -17.73 -8.95
C TYR A 214 10.04 -16.83 -8.09
N ARG A 215 10.67 -17.40 -7.06
CA ARG A 215 11.58 -16.65 -6.17
C ARG A 215 12.81 -16.10 -6.90
N ARG A 216 13.28 -16.76 -7.97
CA ARG A 216 14.34 -16.26 -8.85
C ARG A 216 13.92 -14.99 -9.57
N VAL A 217 12.70 -14.94 -10.09
CA VAL A 217 12.13 -13.76 -10.74
C VAL A 217 12.02 -12.61 -9.73
N PHE A 218 11.44 -12.88 -8.57
CA PHE A 218 11.35 -11.88 -7.50
C PHE A 218 12.73 -11.35 -7.08
N ALA A 219 13.69 -12.23 -6.82
CA ALA A 219 15.05 -11.86 -6.45
C ALA A 219 15.76 -11.04 -7.55
N ALA A 220 15.53 -11.34 -8.82
CA ALA A 220 16.11 -10.60 -9.94
C ALA A 220 15.49 -9.20 -10.05
N SER A 221 14.17 -9.09 -9.92
CA SER A 221 13.45 -7.81 -9.88
C SER A 221 13.97 -6.90 -8.74
N MET A 222 14.15 -7.46 -7.53
CA MET A 222 14.73 -6.73 -6.41
C MET A 222 16.17 -6.28 -6.66
N ARG A 223 17.03 -7.15 -7.23
CA ARG A 223 18.44 -6.80 -7.51
C ARG A 223 18.54 -5.67 -8.51
N GLU A 224 17.73 -5.72 -9.56
CA GLU A 224 17.66 -4.63 -10.55
C GLU A 224 17.20 -3.33 -9.89
N GLY A 225 16.17 -3.38 -9.03
CA GLY A 225 15.73 -2.23 -8.25
C GLY A 225 16.80 -1.67 -7.32
N LEU A 226 17.51 -2.53 -6.58
CA LEU A 226 18.59 -2.10 -5.69
C LEU A 226 19.76 -1.46 -6.44
N ASP A 227 20.12 -1.96 -7.64
CA ASP A 227 21.16 -1.35 -8.47
C ASP A 227 20.73 0.04 -8.97
N LEU A 228 19.48 0.20 -9.39
CA LEU A 228 18.93 1.49 -9.80
C LEU A 228 18.88 2.49 -8.64
N LEU A 229 18.41 2.07 -7.47
CA LEU A 229 18.36 2.93 -6.27
C LEU A 229 19.78 3.40 -5.86
N LYS A 230 20.75 2.49 -5.89
CA LYS A 230 22.15 2.84 -5.63
C LYS A 230 22.69 3.88 -6.60
N ARG A 231 22.32 3.80 -7.89
CA ARG A 231 22.72 4.78 -8.92
C ARG A 231 22.03 6.13 -8.77
N ALA A 232 20.83 6.12 -8.20
CA ALA A 232 20.07 7.32 -7.87
C ALA A 232 20.45 7.96 -6.52
N ASP A 233 21.44 7.40 -5.83
CA ASP A 233 21.83 7.76 -4.46
C ASP A 233 20.64 7.68 -3.46
N ILE A 234 19.74 6.71 -3.69
CA ILE A 234 18.60 6.46 -2.81
C ILE A 234 18.89 5.21 -1.97
N LYS A 235 18.85 5.38 -0.65
CA LYS A 235 19.02 4.27 0.29
C LYS A 235 17.66 3.76 0.76
N PRO A 236 17.21 2.56 0.34
CA PRO A 236 15.97 2.00 0.83
C PRO A 236 16.08 1.65 2.31
N ALA A 237 15.10 2.05 3.13
CA ALA A 237 15.05 1.71 4.53
C ALA A 237 14.60 0.25 4.73
N THR A 238 14.97 -0.33 5.86
CA THR A 238 14.51 -1.67 6.25
C THR A 238 13.04 -1.61 6.71
N VAL A 239 12.18 -2.26 5.95
CA VAL A 239 10.77 -2.47 6.30
C VAL A 239 10.58 -3.94 6.64
N GLY A 240 10.35 -4.24 7.92
CA GLY A 240 10.28 -5.61 8.43
C GLY A 240 11.63 -6.13 8.96
N PRO A 241 11.80 -7.46 9.13
CA PRO A 241 12.94 -8.03 9.87
C PRO A 241 14.23 -8.20 9.05
N ILE A 242 14.20 -7.97 7.74
CA ILE A 242 15.32 -8.26 6.83
C ILE A 242 15.66 -7.03 6.01
N ALA A 243 16.94 -6.66 6.00
CA ALA A 243 17.42 -5.55 5.18
C ALA A 243 17.21 -5.82 3.67
N PRO A 244 16.82 -4.81 2.88
CA PRO A 244 16.51 -4.99 1.47
C PRO A 244 17.67 -5.57 0.65
N GLU A 245 18.92 -5.27 1.01
CA GLU A 245 20.12 -5.75 0.31
C GLU A 245 20.35 -7.26 0.49
N ILE A 246 19.88 -7.82 1.61
CA ILE A 246 20.06 -9.25 1.95
C ILE A 246 18.90 -10.09 1.40
N LEU A 247 17.69 -9.52 1.35
CA LEU A 247 16.46 -10.23 1.00
C LEU A 247 16.54 -10.97 -0.35
N PRO A 248 17.13 -10.43 -1.45
CA PRO A 248 17.27 -11.15 -2.71
C PRO A 248 18.13 -12.43 -2.61
N ARG A 249 19.07 -12.48 -1.68
CA ARG A 249 19.90 -13.69 -1.45
C ARG A 249 19.09 -14.75 -0.71
N ILE A 250 18.30 -14.34 0.28
CA ILE A 250 17.45 -15.23 1.07
C ILE A 250 16.37 -15.86 0.18
N VAL A 251 15.63 -15.05 -0.59
CA VAL A 251 14.56 -15.59 -1.44
C VAL A 251 15.08 -16.44 -2.57
N ASN A 252 16.30 -16.25 -3.04
CA ASN A 252 16.94 -17.09 -4.06
C ASN A 252 17.59 -18.39 -3.51
N ALA A 253 17.51 -18.64 -2.21
CA ALA A 253 18.08 -19.84 -1.60
C ALA A 253 17.47 -21.13 -2.20
N PRO A 254 18.19 -22.28 -2.14
CA PRO A 254 17.64 -23.59 -2.55
C PRO A 254 16.33 -23.91 -1.83
N ASP A 255 15.42 -24.65 -2.49
CA ASP A 255 14.08 -24.93 -1.95
C ASP A 255 14.10 -25.55 -0.55
N TRP A 256 15.01 -26.52 -0.32
CA TRP A 256 15.12 -27.17 0.99
C TRP A 256 15.46 -26.19 2.12
N LEU A 257 16.34 -25.24 1.84
CA LEU A 257 16.77 -24.23 2.82
C LEU A 257 15.67 -23.19 3.03
N PHE A 258 15.15 -22.65 1.93
CA PHE A 258 14.11 -21.61 2.00
C PHE A 258 12.84 -22.14 2.69
N ASN A 259 12.32 -23.28 2.23
CA ASN A 259 11.05 -23.81 2.72
C ASN A 259 11.10 -24.25 4.19
N ASN A 260 12.23 -24.78 4.64
CA ASN A 260 12.34 -25.29 6.02
C ASN A 260 12.77 -24.25 7.05
N ILE A 261 13.49 -23.21 6.65
CA ILE A 261 14.01 -22.21 7.58
C ILE A 261 13.26 -20.86 7.42
N PHE A 262 13.30 -20.26 6.24
CA PHE A 262 12.80 -18.90 6.08
C PHE A 262 11.27 -18.84 6.00
N LEU A 263 10.65 -19.65 5.14
CA LEU A 263 9.21 -19.63 4.91
C LEU A 263 8.41 -19.93 6.18
N LYS A 264 8.88 -20.88 7.00
CA LYS A 264 8.23 -21.22 8.29
C LYS A 264 8.26 -20.05 9.30
N ARG A 265 9.28 -19.19 9.24
CA ARG A 265 9.39 -18.04 10.15
C ARG A 265 8.51 -16.86 9.72
N TRP A 266 8.15 -16.77 8.46
CA TRP A 266 7.37 -15.63 7.94
C TRP A 266 5.89 -15.68 8.30
N LYS A 267 5.39 -16.78 8.87
CA LYS A 267 4.01 -16.94 9.37
C LYS A 267 2.94 -16.40 8.40
N ILE A 268 3.09 -16.71 7.11
CA ILE A 268 2.15 -16.30 6.07
C ILE A 268 0.89 -17.16 6.20
N ASP A 269 -0.30 -16.55 6.14
CA ASP A 269 -1.55 -17.28 6.07
C ASP A 269 -1.63 -18.15 4.81
N ALA A 270 -2.17 -19.37 4.94
CA ALA A 270 -2.21 -20.37 3.87
C ALA A 270 -3.03 -19.90 2.65
N LYS A 271 -4.01 -19.03 2.85
CA LYS A 271 -4.88 -18.48 1.81
C LYS A 271 -4.43 -17.10 1.32
N ALA A 272 -3.39 -16.53 1.93
CA ALA A 272 -2.93 -15.19 1.59
C ALA A 272 -2.52 -15.08 0.13
N ARG A 273 -2.96 -14.00 -0.51
CA ARG A 273 -2.59 -13.57 -1.86
C ARG A 273 -2.13 -12.12 -1.80
N SER A 274 -1.41 -11.68 -2.83
CA SER A 274 -1.09 -10.26 -2.96
C SER A 274 -2.32 -9.45 -3.40
N SER A 275 -2.35 -8.16 -3.05
CA SER A 275 -3.40 -7.24 -3.52
C SER A 275 -3.53 -7.24 -5.06
N MET A 276 -2.41 -7.36 -5.77
CA MET A 276 -2.38 -7.43 -7.23
C MET A 276 -3.03 -8.71 -7.75
N ALA A 277 -2.80 -9.86 -7.10
CA ALA A 277 -3.45 -11.12 -7.44
C ALA A 277 -4.97 -11.07 -7.22
N ASP A 278 -5.41 -10.38 -6.15
CA ASP A 278 -6.84 -10.18 -5.88
C ASP A 278 -7.49 -9.21 -6.88
N ASP A 279 -6.74 -8.19 -7.33
CA ASP A 279 -7.21 -7.28 -8.39
C ASP A 279 -7.42 -8.03 -9.71
N LEU A 280 -6.46 -8.84 -10.16
CA LEU A 280 -6.60 -9.66 -11.37
C LEU A 280 -7.78 -10.64 -11.25
N ALA A 281 -7.89 -11.35 -10.13
CA ALA A 281 -8.98 -12.30 -9.91
C ALA A 281 -10.37 -11.63 -9.93
N ALA A 282 -10.43 -10.34 -9.61
CA ALA A 282 -11.65 -9.54 -9.65
C ALA A 282 -11.85 -8.77 -10.97
N GLY A 283 -11.01 -9.01 -11.98
CA GLY A 283 -11.06 -8.29 -13.28
C GLY A 283 -10.78 -6.80 -13.16
N ARG A 284 -10.03 -6.36 -12.14
CA ARG A 284 -9.68 -4.96 -11.93
C ARG A 284 -8.27 -4.67 -12.44
N LYS A 285 -8.04 -3.44 -12.87
CA LYS A 285 -6.67 -2.95 -13.13
C LYS A 285 -5.85 -3.01 -11.87
N THR A 286 -4.59 -3.42 -12.03
CA THR A 286 -3.61 -3.54 -10.96
C THR A 286 -2.85 -2.23 -10.74
N GLU A 287 -1.99 -2.21 -9.72
CA GLU A 287 -1.05 -1.10 -9.48
C GLU A 287 0.35 -1.39 -10.05
N ILE A 288 0.46 -2.19 -11.11
CA ILE A 288 1.75 -2.61 -11.69
C ILE A 288 2.63 -1.42 -12.08
N ASP A 289 2.01 -0.37 -12.61
CA ASP A 289 2.73 0.84 -13.03
C ASP A 289 3.32 1.63 -11.84
N TYR A 290 2.74 1.50 -10.66
CA TYR A 290 3.19 2.15 -9.42
C TYR A 290 4.09 1.27 -8.55
N LEU A 291 4.36 0.02 -8.94
CA LEU A 291 5.29 -0.91 -8.31
C LEU A 291 6.48 -1.19 -9.25
N ASN A 292 6.44 -2.26 -10.04
CA ASN A 292 7.51 -2.57 -10.98
C ASN A 292 7.73 -1.46 -12.03
N GLY A 293 6.65 -0.80 -12.48
CA GLY A 293 6.71 0.35 -13.39
C GLY A 293 7.44 1.55 -12.81
N GLU A 294 7.46 1.71 -11.47
CA GLU A 294 8.24 2.77 -10.82
C GLU A 294 9.75 2.58 -11.03
N LEU A 295 10.23 1.33 -10.96
CA LEU A 295 11.63 1.02 -11.27
C LEU A 295 11.96 1.23 -12.75
N VAL A 296 11.01 0.96 -13.64
CA VAL A 296 11.17 1.24 -15.08
C VAL A 296 11.29 2.75 -15.29
N ARG A 297 10.42 3.57 -14.68
CA ARG A 297 10.52 5.03 -14.74
C ARG A 297 11.81 5.56 -14.13
N LEU A 298 12.27 4.99 -13.01
CA LEU A 298 13.56 5.36 -12.43
C LEU A 298 14.72 5.04 -13.37
N ALA A 299 14.71 3.88 -14.01
CA ALA A 299 15.72 3.51 -15.00
C ALA A 299 15.74 4.47 -16.19
N ASP A 300 14.58 4.82 -16.74
CA ASP A 300 14.45 5.77 -17.85
C ASP A 300 15.01 7.16 -17.46
N ARG A 301 14.72 7.65 -16.24
CA ARG A 301 15.30 8.92 -15.72
C ARG A 301 16.82 8.88 -15.55
N LEU A 302 17.38 7.71 -15.26
CA LEU A 302 18.82 7.49 -15.11
C LEU A 302 19.52 7.13 -16.44
N GLU A 303 18.79 7.09 -17.56
CA GLU A 303 19.27 6.61 -18.85
C GLU A 303 19.87 5.18 -18.76
N ARG A 304 19.16 4.30 -18.04
CA ARG A 304 19.52 2.89 -17.80
C ARG A 304 18.41 1.96 -18.27
N SER A 305 18.73 0.67 -18.34
CA SER A 305 17.74 -0.36 -18.64
C SER A 305 17.23 -1.04 -17.36
N ALA A 306 15.94 -1.44 -17.37
CA ALA A 306 15.33 -2.27 -16.35
C ALA A 306 14.63 -3.48 -17.03
N PRO A 307 15.37 -4.40 -17.66
CA PRO A 307 14.76 -5.45 -18.47
C PRO A 307 13.89 -6.40 -17.67
N VAL A 308 14.27 -6.73 -16.43
CA VAL A 308 13.51 -7.65 -15.57
C VAL A 308 12.17 -7.03 -15.16
N ASN A 309 12.18 -5.80 -14.65
CA ASN A 309 10.95 -5.14 -14.23
C ASN A 309 10.07 -4.76 -15.42
N ARG A 310 10.64 -4.40 -16.56
CA ARG A 310 9.90 -4.12 -17.80
C ARG A 310 9.16 -5.37 -18.29
N ALA A 311 9.83 -6.53 -18.35
CA ALA A 311 9.20 -7.80 -18.73
C ALA A 311 8.06 -8.18 -17.76
N ILE A 312 8.23 -7.97 -16.45
CA ILE A 312 7.17 -8.22 -15.46
C ILE A 312 5.97 -7.28 -15.72
N VAL A 313 6.19 -5.99 -15.99
CA VAL A 313 5.12 -5.03 -16.29
C VAL A 313 4.33 -5.48 -17.52
N GLU A 314 5.00 -5.89 -18.59
CA GLU A 314 4.36 -6.38 -19.82
C GLU A 314 3.51 -7.61 -19.56
N LEU A 315 4.04 -8.61 -18.84
CA LEU A 315 3.31 -9.83 -18.50
C LEU A 315 2.07 -9.57 -17.62
N VAL A 316 2.16 -8.63 -16.66
CA VAL A 316 1.00 -8.27 -15.85
C VAL A 316 -0.07 -7.56 -16.69
N ARG A 317 0.32 -6.71 -17.65
CA ARG A 317 -0.63 -6.10 -18.59
C ARG A 317 -1.30 -7.13 -19.51
N GLU A 318 -0.57 -8.17 -19.91
CA GLU A 318 -1.15 -9.32 -20.64
C GLU A 318 -2.16 -10.07 -19.75
N ALA A 319 -1.83 -10.29 -18.47
CA ALA A 319 -2.75 -10.90 -17.51
C ALA A 319 -4.00 -10.04 -17.26
N GLU A 320 -3.88 -8.70 -17.22
CA GLU A 320 -5.02 -7.77 -17.17
C GLU A 320 -5.91 -7.88 -18.43
N ALA A 321 -5.33 -8.26 -19.56
CA ALA A 321 -6.04 -8.52 -20.81
C ALA A 321 -6.59 -9.96 -20.90
N GLY A 322 -6.42 -10.78 -19.86
CA GLY A 322 -6.98 -12.14 -19.76
C GLY A 322 -6.00 -13.26 -20.05
N ALA A 323 -4.68 -13.00 -20.09
CA ALA A 323 -3.71 -14.09 -20.21
C ALA A 323 -3.71 -14.98 -18.96
N GLU A 324 -3.52 -16.29 -19.20
CA GLU A 324 -3.51 -17.30 -18.13
C GLU A 324 -2.26 -17.19 -17.23
N PRO A 325 -2.37 -17.61 -15.97
CA PRO A 325 -1.23 -17.66 -15.05
C PRO A 325 -0.08 -18.53 -15.60
N LEU A 326 1.14 -18.09 -15.35
CA LEU A 326 2.34 -18.76 -15.86
C LEU A 326 2.91 -19.77 -14.86
N PRO A 327 3.22 -21.02 -15.31
CA PRO A 327 3.98 -21.97 -14.50
C PRO A 327 5.38 -21.45 -14.14
N PRO A 328 6.01 -21.95 -13.04
CA PRO A 328 7.28 -21.41 -12.53
C PRO A 328 8.39 -21.29 -13.59
N ALA A 329 8.63 -22.36 -14.34
CA ALA A 329 9.68 -22.37 -15.37
C ALA A 329 9.35 -21.45 -16.55
N ALA A 330 8.06 -21.32 -16.92
CA ALA A 330 7.62 -20.43 -17.99
C ALA A 330 7.81 -18.96 -17.61
N LEU A 331 7.38 -18.55 -16.38
CA LEU A 331 7.59 -17.19 -15.90
C LEU A 331 9.08 -16.86 -15.82
N ARG A 332 9.90 -17.77 -15.26
CA ARG A 332 11.34 -17.57 -15.20
C ARG A 332 11.95 -17.38 -16.60
N LYS A 333 11.56 -18.21 -17.58
CA LYS A 333 12.06 -18.11 -18.94
C LYS A 333 11.63 -16.79 -19.61
N ALA A 334 10.39 -16.39 -19.43
CA ALA A 334 9.86 -15.15 -20.02
C ALA A 334 10.58 -13.89 -19.46
N VAL A 335 10.93 -13.89 -18.17
CA VAL A 335 11.52 -12.71 -17.52
C VAL A 335 13.05 -12.71 -17.54
N LEU A 336 13.70 -13.87 -17.35
CA LEU A 336 15.15 -13.96 -17.17
C LEU A 336 15.91 -14.54 -18.38
N GLY A 337 15.18 -14.98 -19.39
CA GLY A 337 15.78 -15.77 -20.47
C GLY A 337 16.06 -17.22 -20.05
N GLY A 338 16.47 -18.02 -20.96
CA GLY A 338 16.77 -19.45 -20.74
C GLY A 338 18.11 -19.69 -20.08
#